data_1c5142ead782a0118e1fa409d4a4a389
#
_entry.id   1c5142ead782a0118e1fa409d4a4a389
#
_cell.length_a   1.000
_cell.length_b   1.000
_cell.length_c   1.000
_cell.angle_alpha   90.00
_cell.angle_beta   90.00
_cell.angle_gamma   90.00
#
_symmetry.space_group_name_H-M   'P 1'
#
loop_
_entity.id
_entity.type
_entity.pdbx_description
1 polymer ?
#
loop_
_entity_poly.entity_id
_entity_poly.type
_entity_poly.pdbx_seq_one_letter_code
_entity_poly.pdbx_strand_id
1 'polypeptide(L)'
;ADLKFLTHKTDVVDTVFKGYVEEFQKLYPNVNIEYEGITDYANDVTMRLSTGDWGDMCMVPTTVDKDELENYFVSFGDKDSLSKIYESNMLNNYAFGDQVYGLPSMANVQGIVYNKAVFKEAGITELPKTPDEFLDDLQKIKDNTDAIPMYTNFAAGWTMTAWDAYIDGGATGDPDFVNNVLCKGKDPFSDRGDGTGPYAVYNTLYEAVSRGLTEEDPTTTDWEGSKGMLNNGQIGCMALGSWSVTQMQQAGD
;
A
#
# COMPACT_ATOMS: atom_id res chain seq x y z
N ALA A 1 -9.69 -28.23 -16.14
CA ALA A 1 -8.92 -27.06 -16.60
C ALA A 1 -7.92 -26.71 -15.51
N ASP A 2 -6.71 -26.38 -15.91
CA ASP A 2 -5.68 -25.85 -15.03
C ASP A 2 -5.56 -24.35 -15.34
N LEU A 3 -5.75 -23.53 -14.33
CA LEU A 3 -5.72 -22.07 -14.44
C LEU A 3 -4.59 -21.51 -13.57
N LYS A 4 -3.87 -20.51 -14.08
CA LYS A 4 -2.81 -19.82 -13.38
C LYS A 4 -3.24 -18.41 -12.97
N PHE A 5 -3.04 -18.08 -11.68
CA PHE A 5 -3.36 -16.77 -11.11
C PHE A 5 -2.10 -16.11 -10.53
N LEU A 6 -1.70 -14.95 -11.08
CA LEU A 6 -0.58 -14.18 -10.56
C LEU A 6 -1.03 -13.22 -9.45
N THR A 7 -0.30 -13.18 -8.34
CA THR A 7 -0.64 -12.35 -7.18
C THR A 7 0.59 -11.76 -6.51
N HIS A 8 0.44 -10.56 -5.94
CA HIS A 8 1.45 -9.96 -5.06
C HIS A 8 1.31 -10.41 -3.59
N LYS A 9 0.30 -11.20 -3.27
CA LYS A 9 0.00 -11.67 -1.91
C LYS A 9 0.84 -12.92 -1.57
N THR A 10 2.15 -12.78 -1.58
CA THR A 10 3.11 -13.89 -1.37
C THR A 10 2.97 -14.56 0.00
N ASP A 11 2.51 -13.81 1.00
CA ASP A 11 2.32 -14.26 2.38
C ASP A 11 1.12 -15.21 2.59
N VAL A 12 0.17 -15.24 1.67
CA VAL A 12 -1.08 -16.02 1.82
C VAL A 12 -1.32 -17.08 0.76
N VAL A 13 -0.41 -17.22 -0.20
CA VAL A 13 -0.54 -18.18 -1.32
C VAL A 13 -0.72 -19.61 -0.81
N ASP A 14 0.16 -20.05 0.08
CA ASP A 14 0.18 -21.43 0.59
C ASP A 14 -0.82 -21.69 1.74
N THR A 15 -1.52 -20.68 2.18
CA THR A 15 -2.43 -20.73 3.33
C THR A 15 -3.86 -20.35 2.93
N VAL A 16 -4.18 -19.08 2.91
CA VAL A 16 -5.54 -18.58 2.65
C VAL A 16 -6.00 -18.90 1.23
N PHE A 17 -5.16 -18.64 0.23
CA PHE A 17 -5.53 -18.87 -1.17
C PHE A 17 -5.65 -20.36 -1.48
N LYS A 18 -4.81 -21.19 -0.90
CA LYS A 18 -4.99 -22.64 -0.97
C LYS A 18 -6.34 -23.07 -0.42
N GLY A 19 -6.75 -22.53 0.72
CA GLY A 19 -8.09 -22.77 1.28
C GLY A 19 -9.21 -22.34 0.34
N TYR A 20 -9.08 -21.20 -0.35
CA TYR A 20 -10.07 -20.77 -1.34
C TYR A 20 -10.14 -21.72 -2.55
N VAL A 21 -9.01 -22.24 -3.01
CA VAL A 21 -9.00 -23.25 -4.09
C VAL A 21 -9.73 -24.52 -3.65
N GLU A 22 -9.48 -25.01 -2.43
CA GLU A 22 -10.14 -26.18 -1.87
C GLU A 22 -11.67 -26.00 -1.78
N GLU A 23 -12.15 -24.83 -1.35
CA GLU A 23 -13.59 -24.52 -1.33
C GLU A 23 -14.18 -24.39 -2.74
N PHE A 24 -13.46 -23.74 -3.66
CA PHE A 24 -13.88 -23.61 -5.05
C PHE A 24 -14.00 -24.96 -5.75
N GLN A 25 -13.06 -25.87 -5.51
CA GLN A 25 -13.05 -27.21 -6.09
C GLN A 25 -14.22 -28.10 -5.62
N LYS A 26 -14.84 -27.80 -4.48
CA LYS A 26 -16.08 -28.50 -4.07
C LYS A 26 -17.24 -28.22 -5.04
N LEU A 27 -17.25 -27.04 -5.65
CA LEU A 27 -18.26 -26.65 -6.64
C LEU A 27 -17.83 -27.02 -8.07
N TYR A 28 -16.53 -26.92 -8.35
CA TYR A 28 -15.94 -27.12 -9.68
C TYR A 28 -14.76 -28.10 -9.63
N PRO A 29 -15.00 -29.41 -9.41
CA PRO A 29 -13.94 -30.38 -9.15
C PRO A 29 -12.98 -30.62 -10.32
N ASN A 30 -13.35 -30.20 -11.52
CA ASN A 30 -12.54 -30.33 -12.73
C ASN A 30 -11.70 -29.06 -13.04
N VAL A 31 -11.69 -28.08 -12.14
CA VAL A 31 -10.92 -26.84 -12.28
C VAL A 31 -9.86 -26.80 -11.18
N ASN A 32 -8.61 -26.70 -11.59
CA ASN A 32 -7.49 -26.45 -10.68
C ASN A 32 -7.03 -25.02 -10.85
N ILE A 33 -6.73 -24.30 -9.75
CA ILE A 33 -6.19 -22.96 -9.76
C ILE A 33 -4.85 -22.99 -9.04
N GLU A 34 -3.79 -22.60 -9.75
CA GLU A 34 -2.46 -22.41 -9.21
C GLU A 34 -2.18 -20.92 -9.01
N TYR A 35 -1.92 -20.53 -7.76
CA TYR A 35 -1.48 -19.16 -7.45
C TYR A 35 0.04 -19.07 -7.51
N GLU A 36 0.54 -18.09 -8.27
CA GLU A 36 1.96 -17.70 -8.27
C GLU A 36 2.14 -16.37 -7.54
N GLY A 37 2.83 -16.39 -6.40
CA GLY A 37 3.19 -15.19 -5.63
C GLY A 37 4.45 -14.54 -6.20
N ILE A 38 4.39 -13.22 -6.49
CA ILE A 38 5.48 -12.46 -7.09
C ILE A 38 5.79 -11.25 -6.22
N THR A 39 7.05 -11.09 -5.79
CA THR A 39 7.48 -10.01 -4.89
C THR A 39 7.58 -8.66 -5.62
N ASP A 40 8.27 -8.61 -6.74
CA ASP A 40 8.32 -7.39 -7.59
C ASP A 40 7.18 -7.41 -8.62
N TYR A 41 5.96 -7.43 -8.10
CA TYR A 41 4.76 -7.76 -8.86
C TYR A 41 4.50 -6.84 -10.04
N ALA A 42 4.52 -5.53 -9.82
CA ALA A 42 4.13 -4.57 -10.85
C ALA A 42 5.08 -4.64 -12.06
N ASN A 43 6.37 -4.70 -11.83
CA ASN A 43 7.37 -4.77 -12.90
C ASN A 43 7.34 -6.12 -13.64
N ASP A 44 7.31 -7.23 -12.89
CA ASP A 44 7.32 -8.58 -13.47
C ASP A 44 6.03 -8.84 -14.27
N VAL A 45 4.85 -8.54 -13.72
CA VAL A 45 3.59 -8.79 -14.42
C VAL A 45 3.43 -7.88 -15.63
N THR A 46 3.83 -6.60 -15.57
CA THR A 46 3.80 -5.72 -16.74
C THR A 46 4.66 -6.26 -17.87
N MET A 47 5.85 -6.78 -17.56
CA MET A 47 6.73 -7.41 -18.55
C MET A 47 6.07 -8.66 -19.15
N ARG A 48 5.48 -9.52 -18.32
CA ARG A 48 4.77 -10.73 -18.79
C ARG A 48 3.53 -10.42 -19.62
N LEU A 49 2.77 -9.40 -19.28
CA LEU A 49 1.64 -8.91 -20.08
C LEU A 49 2.09 -8.50 -21.47
N SER A 50 3.21 -7.78 -21.60
CA SER A 50 3.75 -7.34 -22.88
C SER A 50 4.21 -8.50 -23.78
N THR A 51 4.61 -9.63 -23.19
CA THR A 51 5.04 -10.84 -23.90
C THR A 51 3.93 -11.85 -24.14
N GLY A 52 2.79 -11.68 -23.47
CA GLY A 52 1.66 -12.62 -23.51
C GLY A 52 1.87 -13.90 -22.66
N ASP A 53 2.93 -14.01 -21.88
CA ASP A 53 3.26 -15.17 -21.05
C ASP A 53 2.97 -14.89 -19.57
N TRP A 54 1.70 -14.75 -19.21
CA TRP A 54 1.31 -14.41 -17.85
C TRP A 54 0.26 -15.34 -17.20
N GLY A 55 -0.33 -16.25 -17.95
CA GLY A 55 -1.34 -17.19 -17.46
C GLY A 55 -2.77 -16.75 -17.78
N ASP A 56 -3.72 -17.06 -16.89
CA ASP A 56 -5.15 -16.89 -17.13
C ASP A 56 -5.75 -15.73 -16.34
N MET A 57 -5.24 -15.46 -15.16
CA MET A 57 -5.74 -14.43 -14.23
C MET A 57 -4.60 -13.75 -13.51
N CYS A 58 -4.78 -12.47 -13.19
CA CYS A 58 -3.84 -11.74 -12.35
C CYS A 58 -4.54 -10.65 -11.54
N MET A 59 -3.89 -10.19 -10.47
CA MET A 59 -4.24 -8.90 -9.88
C MET A 59 -3.71 -7.81 -10.82
N VAL A 60 -4.59 -6.99 -11.38
CA VAL A 60 -4.20 -5.98 -12.38
C VAL A 60 -3.16 -5.03 -11.77
N PRO A 61 -1.94 -4.94 -12.34
CA PRO A 61 -0.91 -4.06 -11.81
C PRO A 61 -1.26 -2.59 -12.05
N THR A 62 -0.87 -1.72 -11.12
CA THR A 62 -1.12 -0.26 -11.18
C THR A 62 -0.32 0.44 -12.29
N THR A 63 0.63 -0.25 -12.89
CA THR A 63 1.48 0.21 -13.99
C THR A 63 0.83 0.09 -15.37
N VAL A 64 -0.33 -0.58 -15.47
CA VAL A 64 -1.10 -0.65 -16.72
C VAL A 64 -2.01 0.57 -16.81
N ASP A 65 -1.82 1.37 -17.85
CA ASP A 65 -2.67 2.53 -18.10
C ASP A 65 -4.11 2.11 -18.41
N LYS A 66 -5.07 2.95 -18.02
CA LYS A 66 -6.49 2.59 -18.12
C LYS A 66 -6.95 2.35 -19.56
N ASP A 67 -6.42 3.10 -20.50
CA ASP A 67 -6.70 2.97 -21.93
C ASP A 67 -6.02 1.76 -22.59
N GLU A 68 -5.13 1.09 -21.87
CA GLU A 68 -4.52 -0.17 -22.29
C GLU A 68 -5.20 -1.41 -21.70
N LEU A 69 -6.11 -1.26 -20.73
CA LEU A 69 -6.75 -2.40 -20.07
C LEU A 69 -7.41 -3.37 -21.05
N GLU A 70 -8.07 -2.87 -22.07
CA GLU A 70 -8.76 -3.68 -23.09
C GLU A 70 -7.80 -4.53 -23.96
N ASN A 71 -6.51 -4.16 -24.00
CA ASN A 71 -5.51 -4.91 -24.76
C ASN A 71 -5.08 -6.20 -24.06
N TYR A 72 -5.24 -6.25 -22.73
CA TYR A 72 -4.74 -7.36 -21.88
C TYR A 72 -5.86 -8.15 -21.22
N PHE A 73 -6.99 -7.51 -20.91
CA PHE A 73 -8.02 -8.09 -20.04
C PHE A 73 -9.38 -8.15 -20.71
N VAL A 74 -10.13 -9.19 -20.39
CA VAL A 74 -11.53 -9.32 -20.81
C VAL A 74 -12.40 -8.44 -19.92
N SER A 75 -13.36 -7.73 -20.51
CA SER A 75 -14.33 -6.95 -19.74
C SER A 75 -15.24 -7.86 -18.91
N PHE A 76 -15.47 -7.48 -17.66
CA PHE A 76 -16.46 -8.09 -16.78
C PHE A 76 -17.88 -7.53 -17.01
N GLY A 77 -18.02 -6.49 -17.84
CA GLY A 77 -19.28 -5.84 -18.16
C GLY A 77 -19.27 -4.35 -17.91
N ASP A 78 -20.44 -3.74 -18.07
CA ASP A 78 -20.61 -2.32 -17.88
C ASP A 78 -20.64 -1.91 -16.39
N LYS A 79 -20.16 -0.71 -16.13
CA LYS A 79 -20.03 -0.14 -14.78
C LYS A 79 -21.37 0.00 -14.06
N ASP A 80 -22.45 0.36 -14.76
CA ASP A 80 -23.78 0.54 -14.17
C ASP A 80 -24.34 -0.79 -13.64
N SER A 81 -24.13 -1.86 -14.39
CA SER A 81 -24.54 -3.21 -13.97
C SER A 81 -23.72 -3.71 -12.79
N LEU A 82 -22.42 -3.51 -12.82
CA LEU A 82 -21.51 -3.96 -11.76
C LEU A 82 -21.63 -3.12 -10.48
N SER A 83 -22.00 -1.84 -10.55
CA SER A 83 -22.23 -0.99 -9.38
C SER A 83 -23.42 -1.42 -8.51
N LYS A 84 -24.25 -2.34 -9.00
CA LYS A 84 -25.30 -2.99 -8.18
C LYS A 84 -24.78 -4.07 -7.24
N ILE A 85 -23.54 -4.52 -7.47
CA ILE A 85 -22.87 -5.61 -6.73
C ILE A 85 -21.64 -5.08 -5.97
N TYR A 86 -20.91 -4.15 -6.57
CA TYR A 86 -19.67 -3.58 -6.07
C TYR A 86 -19.83 -2.09 -5.78
N GLU A 87 -19.04 -1.57 -4.84
CA GLU A 87 -18.95 -0.13 -4.62
C GLU A 87 -18.43 0.58 -5.89
N SER A 88 -19.23 1.52 -6.41
CA SER A 88 -18.99 2.12 -7.74
C SER A 88 -17.66 2.89 -7.83
N ASN A 89 -17.19 3.50 -6.76
CA ASN A 89 -15.91 4.20 -6.70
C ASN A 89 -14.73 3.24 -6.84
N MET A 90 -14.82 2.01 -6.33
CA MET A 90 -13.77 1.00 -6.46
C MET A 90 -13.66 0.44 -7.88
N LEU A 91 -14.77 0.40 -8.63
CA LEU A 91 -14.76 -0.02 -10.03
C LEU A 91 -13.97 0.96 -10.93
N ASN A 92 -13.90 2.24 -10.54
CA ASN A 92 -13.19 3.26 -11.31
C ASN A 92 -11.69 2.99 -11.51
N ASN A 93 -11.08 2.25 -10.61
CA ASN A 93 -9.64 1.98 -10.66
C ASN A 93 -9.26 1.17 -11.92
N TYR A 94 -10.13 0.26 -12.33
CA TYR A 94 -9.88 -0.65 -13.45
C TYR A 94 -11.01 -0.58 -14.49
N ALA A 95 -11.54 0.62 -14.72
CA ALA A 95 -12.53 0.91 -15.74
C ALA A 95 -11.95 1.85 -16.80
N PHE A 96 -12.30 1.59 -18.07
CA PHE A 96 -12.05 2.47 -19.18
C PHE A 96 -13.35 2.65 -20.00
N GLY A 97 -13.75 3.89 -20.20
CA GLY A 97 -15.11 4.19 -20.67
C GLY A 97 -16.16 3.62 -19.70
N ASP A 98 -17.12 2.90 -20.24
CA ASP A 98 -18.18 2.24 -19.47
C ASP A 98 -17.85 0.79 -19.09
N GLN A 99 -16.69 0.26 -19.51
CA GLN A 99 -16.31 -1.12 -19.30
C GLN A 99 -15.36 -1.28 -18.13
N VAL A 100 -15.53 -2.37 -17.37
CA VAL A 100 -14.72 -2.72 -16.20
C VAL A 100 -13.88 -3.96 -16.51
N TYR A 101 -12.56 -3.86 -16.33
CA TYR A 101 -11.58 -4.92 -16.64
C TYR A 101 -10.96 -5.56 -15.41
N GLY A 102 -11.27 -5.06 -14.22
CA GLY A 102 -10.83 -5.64 -12.96
C GLY A 102 -11.88 -5.47 -11.87
N LEU A 103 -12.11 -6.54 -11.10
CA LEU A 103 -13.06 -6.51 -9.99
C LEU A 103 -12.35 -6.23 -8.66
N PRO A 104 -12.87 -5.34 -7.80
CA PRO A 104 -12.29 -5.09 -6.50
C PRO A 104 -12.54 -6.27 -5.56
N SER A 105 -11.48 -6.77 -4.93
CA SER A 105 -11.59 -7.83 -3.92
C SER A 105 -11.52 -7.27 -2.50
N MET A 106 -10.76 -6.19 -2.29
CA MET A 106 -10.61 -5.51 -1.00
C MET A 106 -10.08 -4.08 -1.21
N ALA A 107 -10.19 -3.28 -0.16
CA ALA A 107 -9.55 -1.96 -0.09
C ALA A 107 -8.52 -1.94 1.04
N ASN A 108 -7.43 -1.21 0.83
CA ASN A 108 -6.48 -0.87 1.89
C ASN A 108 -6.63 0.60 2.27
N VAL A 109 -6.36 0.89 3.53
CA VAL A 109 -6.25 2.26 4.04
C VAL A 109 -4.79 2.54 4.30
N GLN A 110 -4.28 3.64 3.75
CA GLN A 110 -2.92 4.13 4.07
C GLN A 110 -2.94 4.81 5.43
N GLY A 111 -1.85 4.67 6.18
CA GLY A 111 -1.75 5.23 7.52
C GLY A 111 -0.38 4.98 8.15
N ILE A 112 -0.23 5.42 9.38
CA ILE A 112 0.94 5.13 10.20
C ILE A 112 0.66 3.86 11.01
N VAL A 113 1.41 2.80 10.74
CA VAL A 113 1.41 1.58 11.56
C VAL A 113 2.40 1.77 12.69
N TYR A 114 2.00 1.54 13.93
CA TYR A 114 2.82 1.85 15.10
C TYR A 114 2.76 0.76 16.17
N ASN A 115 3.84 0.65 16.96
CA ASN A 115 3.89 -0.21 18.12
C ASN A 115 3.32 0.52 19.35
N LYS A 116 2.20 0.03 19.86
CA LYS A 116 1.50 0.65 21.02
C LYS A 116 2.34 0.65 22.31
N ALA A 117 3.20 -0.36 22.49
CA ALA A 117 4.03 -0.42 23.69
C ALA A 117 5.12 0.66 23.66
N VAL A 118 5.77 0.87 22.52
CA VAL A 118 6.77 1.92 22.30
C VAL A 118 6.14 3.31 22.51
N PHE A 119 4.98 3.57 21.93
CA PHE A 119 4.29 4.84 22.11
C PHE A 119 3.93 5.09 23.57
N LYS A 120 3.44 4.06 24.27
CA LYS A 120 3.14 4.16 25.70
C LYS A 120 4.40 4.42 26.54
N GLU A 121 5.50 3.72 26.26
CA GLU A 121 6.79 3.90 26.93
C GLU A 121 7.33 5.32 26.73
N ALA A 122 7.20 5.87 25.53
CA ALA A 122 7.54 7.25 25.21
C ALA A 122 6.62 8.30 25.85
N GLY A 123 5.57 7.87 26.55
CA GLY A 123 4.60 8.78 27.19
C GLY A 123 3.56 9.38 26.24
N ILE A 124 3.40 8.81 25.03
CA ILE A 124 2.41 9.24 24.07
C ILE A 124 1.06 8.59 24.43
N THR A 125 0.12 9.41 24.87
CA THR A 125 -1.22 8.97 25.34
C THR A 125 -2.32 9.22 24.34
N GLU A 126 -2.13 10.17 23.42
CA GLU A 126 -3.05 10.50 22.34
C GLU A 126 -2.28 10.45 21.03
N LEU A 127 -2.95 10.02 19.96
CA LEU A 127 -2.35 10.02 18.63
C LEU A 127 -2.28 11.45 18.07
N PRO A 128 -1.21 11.78 17.32
CA PRO A 128 -1.01 13.10 16.75
C PRO A 128 -2.10 13.43 15.73
N LYS A 129 -2.49 14.69 15.65
CA LYS A 129 -3.52 15.23 14.75
C LYS A 129 -2.94 16.13 13.66
N THR A 130 -1.68 16.50 13.82
CA THR A 130 -0.96 17.38 12.88
C THR A 130 0.43 16.80 12.59
N PRO A 131 1.07 17.21 11.48
CA PRO A 131 2.46 16.86 11.20
C PRO A 131 3.44 17.25 12.32
N ASP A 132 3.25 18.44 12.91
CA ASP A 132 4.12 18.91 14.00
C ASP A 132 3.96 18.03 15.25
N GLU A 133 2.73 17.70 15.65
CA GLU A 133 2.49 16.77 16.77
C GLU A 133 3.09 15.39 16.50
N PHE A 134 3.06 14.92 15.25
CA PHE A 134 3.69 13.67 14.86
C PHE A 134 5.21 13.71 15.02
N LEU A 135 5.85 14.78 14.56
CA LEU A 135 7.30 14.98 14.71
C LEU A 135 7.70 15.11 16.20
N ASP A 136 6.88 15.76 17.00
CA ASP A 136 7.10 15.86 18.46
C ASP A 136 6.96 14.47 19.12
N ASP A 137 6.03 13.64 18.69
CA ASP A 137 5.90 12.28 19.19
C ASP A 137 7.08 11.39 18.78
N LEU A 138 7.58 11.52 17.55
CA LEU A 138 8.82 10.85 17.14
C LEU A 138 10.01 11.28 18.02
N GLN A 139 10.09 12.57 18.37
CA GLN A 139 11.13 13.06 19.28
C GLN A 139 11.00 12.45 20.68
N LYS A 140 9.77 12.32 21.20
CA LYS A 140 9.54 11.63 22.50
C LYS A 140 9.99 10.17 22.47
N ILE A 141 9.74 9.47 21.36
CA ILE A 141 10.23 8.07 21.21
C ILE A 141 11.75 8.04 21.27
N LYS A 142 12.43 8.92 20.53
CA LYS A 142 13.89 9.03 20.53
C LYS A 142 14.47 9.31 21.91
N ASP A 143 13.82 10.19 22.68
CA ASP A 143 14.34 10.67 23.96
C ASP A 143 14.06 9.70 25.12
N ASN A 144 13.04 8.86 25.02
CA ASN A 144 12.53 8.05 26.13
C ASN A 144 12.57 6.54 25.90
N THR A 145 12.99 6.08 24.72
CA THR A 145 13.06 4.65 24.37
C THR A 145 14.32 4.33 23.58
N ASP A 146 14.65 3.05 23.45
CA ASP A 146 15.75 2.59 22.59
C ASP A 146 15.26 2.29 21.14
N ALA A 147 13.99 2.50 20.85
CA ALA A 147 13.40 2.23 19.53
C ALA A 147 13.80 3.28 18.50
N ILE A 148 13.96 2.86 17.24
CA ILE A 148 13.99 3.77 16.09
C ILE A 148 12.61 4.44 15.98
N PRO A 149 12.49 5.78 16.08
CA PRO A 149 11.18 6.42 16.13
C PRO A 149 10.30 6.12 14.93
N MET A 150 10.83 6.33 13.74
CA MET A 150 10.18 5.98 12.47
C MET A 150 11.17 5.23 11.57
N TYR A 151 10.70 4.18 10.91
CA TYR A 151 11.52 3.43 9.96
C TYR A 151 10.99 3.64 8.55
N THR A 152 11.84 4.20 7.68
CA THR A 152 11.42 4.56 6.32
C THR A 152 11.38 3.36 5.39
N ASN A 153 12.23 2.35 5.65
CA ASN A 153 12.41 1.20 4.76
C ASN A 153 12.86 1.60 3.33
N PHE A 154 13.65 2.66 3.24
CA PHE A 154 14.02 3.31 1.97
C PHE A 154 14.62 2.35 0.94
N ALA A 155 15.49 1.42 1.34
CA ALA A 155 16.14 0.48 0.43
C ALA A 155 15.15 -0.44 -0.30
N ALA A 156 13.97 -0.68 0.26
CA ALA A 156 12.92 -1.43 -0.41
C ALA A 156 12.27 -0.66 -1.58
N GLY A 157 12.46 0.65 -1.66
CA GLY A 157 11.95 1.53 -2.72
C GLY A 157 10.43 1.74 -2.68
N TRP A 158 9.65 0.68 -2.85
CA TRP A 158 8.19 0.76 -2.90
C TRP A 158 7.55 1.35 -1.62
N THR A 159 8.21 1.24 -0.47
CA THR A 159 7.73 1.80 0.80
C THR A 159 7.60 3.33 0.75
N MET A 160 8.38 3.98 -0.09
CA MET A 160 8.31 5.43 -0.28
C MET A 160 7.00 5.86 -0.94
N THR A 161 6.37 4.98 -1.73
CA THR A 161 5.05 5.26 -2.32
C THR A 161 3.93 5.38 -1.29
N ALA A 162 4.13 4.90 -0.06
CA ALA A 162 3.18 5.12 1.02
C ALA A 162 3.02 6.62 1.36
N TRP A 163 4.09 7.42 1.18
CA TRP A 163 4.04 8.87 1.36
C TRP A 163 3.27 9.56 0.23
N ASP A 164 3.41 9.07 -1.01
CA ASP A 164 2.66 9.59 -2.16
C ASP A 164 1.16 9.42 -1.98
N ALA A 165 0.73 8.33 -1.35
CA ALA A 165 -0.68 8.05 -1.10
C ALA A 165 -1.37 9.07 -0.17
N TYR A 166 -0.61 9.80 0.67
CA TYR A 166 -1.16 10.89 1.48
C TYR A 166 -1.42 12.17 0.68
N ILE A 167 -0.79 12.34 -0.48
CA ILE A 167 -0.93 13.53 -1.33
C ILE A 167 -2.34 13.66 -1.90
N ASP A 168 -3.00 12.54 -2.15
CA ASP A 168 -4.37 12.49 -2.65
C ASP A 168 -5.37 12.95 -1.55
N GLY A 169 -6.36 12.20 -1.21
CA GLY A 169 -7.39 12.60 -0.25
C GLY A 169 -6.88 12.86 1.16
N GLY A 170 -5.82 12.15 1.60
CA GLY A 170 -5.33 12.19 2.97
C GLY A 170 -4.84 13.57 3.42
N ALA A 171 -4.00 14.22 2.64
CA ALA A 171 -3.41 15.51 3.02
C ALA A 171 -4.11 16.73 2.40
N THR A 172 -5.02 16.52 1.47
CA THR A 172 -5.68 17.60 0.73
C THR A 172 -7.18 17.69 1.00
N GLY A 173 -7.80 16.59 1.42
CA GLY A 173 -9.25 16.44 1.52
C GLY A 173 -9.96 16.34 0.17
N ASP A 174 -9.22 16.26 -0.93
CA ASP A 174 -9.73 16.18 -2.31
C ASP A 174 -9.31 14.83 -2.92
N PRO A 175 -10.24 13.87 -3.11
CA PRO A 175 -9.92 12.56 -3.69
C PRO A 175 -9.47 12.61 -5.15
N ASP A 176 -9.73 13.70 -5.84
CA ASP A 176 -9.32 13.92 -7.23
C ASP A 176 -8.10 14.86 -7.37
N PHE A 177 -7.43 15.17 -6.25
CA PHE A 177 -6.34 16.13 -6.22
C PHE A 177 -5.22 15.83 -7.22
N VAL A 178 -4.78 14.56 -7.31
CA VAL A 178 -3.71 14.16 -8.22
C VAL A 178 -4.06 14.50 -9.67
N ASN A 179 -5.23 14.11 -10.14
CA ASN A 179 -5.64 14.30 -11.52
C ASN A 179 -6.02 15.74 -11.86
N ASN A 180 -6.59 16.48 -10.93
CA ASN A 180 -7.14 17.80 -11.18
C ASN A 180 -6.20 18.94 -10.80
N VAL A 181 -5.34 18.74 -9.80
CA VAL A 181 -4.46 19.79 -9.28
C VAL A 181 -2.99 19.44 -9.47
N LEU A 182 -2.54 18.28 -9.00
CA LEU A 182 -1.12 17.90 -9.07
C LEU A 182 -0.62 17.85 -10.51
N CYS A 183 -1.35 17.16 -11.39
CA CYS A 183 -0.97 17.03 -12.80
C CYS A 183 -1.23 18.28 -13.66
N LYS A 184 -2.07 19.21 -13.22
CA LYS A 184 -2.51 20.38 -14.02
C LYS A 184 -2.16 21.70 -13.39
N GLY A 185 -1.84 21.75 -12.11
CA GLY A 185 -1.54 22.96 -11.36
C GLY A 185 -0.14 23.49 -11.65
N LYS A 186 0.08 24.80 -11.37
CA LYS A 186 1.40 25.40 -11.53
C LYS A 186 2.19 25.15 -10.28
N ASP A 187 1.97 25.25 -9.15
CA ASP A 187 2.78 25.06 -7.96
C ASP A 187 2.12 24.10 -6.93
N PRO A 188 1.85 22.84 -7.33
CA PRO A 188 1.10 21.91 -6.49
C PRO A 188 1.82 21.54 -5.19
N PHE A 189 3.15 21.72 -5.14
CA PHE A 189 4.00 21.49 -3.97
C PHE A 189 4.33 22.76 -3.19
N SER A 190 3.63 23.87 -3.42
CA SER A 190 3.83 25.06 -2.62
C SER A 190 3.40 24.84 -1.16
N ASP A 191 4.16 25.44 -0.23
CA ASP A 191 3.78 25.43 1.18
C ASP A 191 2.50 26.24 1.40
N ARG A 192 1.47 25.61 1.96
CA ARG A 192 0.19 26.24 2.28
C ARG A 192 0.19 26.90 3.65
N GLY A 193 1.18 26.59 4.48
CA GLY A 193 1.32 27.14 5.84
C GLY A 193 0.31 26.60 6.86
N ASP A 194 -0.51 25.63 6.48
CA ASP A 194 -1.56 25.05 7.32
C ASP A 194 -1.36 23.56 7.64
N GLY A 195 -0.22 22.99 7.23
CA GLY A 195 0.08 21.56 7.44
C GLY A 195 -0.64 20.63 6.47
N THR A 196 -1.25 21.15 5.40
CA THR A 196 -1.94 20.38 4.38
C THR A 196 -1.21 20.39 3.03
N GLY A 197 -1.60 19.46 2.15
CA GLY A 197 -1.08 19.37 0.79
C GLY A 197 0.23 18.62 0.65
N PRO A 198 0.72 18.46 -0.59
CA PRO A 198 1.91 17.64 -0.90
C PRO A 198 3.18 18.11 -0.19
N TYR A 199 3.38 19.43 -0.09
CA TYR A 199 4.55 19.97 0.61
C TYR A 199 4.59 19.49 2.07
N ALA A 200 3.48 19.56 2.80
CA ALA A 200 3.43 19.15 4.20
C ALA A 200 3.77 17.66 4.38
N VAL A 201 3.34 16.79 3.46
CA VAL A 201 3.67 15.37 3.49
C VAL A 201 5.19 15.14 3.38
N TYR A 202 5.80 15.68 2.32
CA TYR A 202 7.24 15.49 2.10
C TYR A 202 8.11 16.25 3.10
N ASN A 203 7.65 17.42 3.57
CA ASN A 203 8.34 18.16 4.62
C ASN A 203 8.33 17.38 5.95
N THR A 204 7.25 16.67 6.27
CA THR A 204 7.21 15.80 7.46
C THR A 204 8.27 14.70 7.38
N LEU A 205 8.40 14.04 6.23
CA LEU A 205 9.44 13.04 6.01
C LEU A 205 10.84 13.67 6.09
N TYR A 206 11.05 14.80 5.41
CA TYR A 206 12.32 15.53 5.44
C TYR A 206 12.73 15.93 6.87
N GLU A 207 11.81 16.49 7.64
CA GLU A 207 12.06 16.89 9.04
C GLU A 207 12.37 15.66 9.92
N ALA A 208 11.66 14.55 9.75
CA ALA A 208 11.94 13.35 10.48
C ALA A 208 13.36 12.84 10.21
N VAL A 209 13.79 12.80 8.96
CA VAL A 209 15.16 12.39 8.59
C VAL A 209 16.19 13.41 9.09
N SER A 210 15.98 14.71 8.86
CA SER A 210 16.95 15.76 9.20
C SER A 210 17.18 15.91 10.71
N ARG A 211 16.17 15.60 11.54
CA ARG A 211 16.25 15.58 13.00
C ARG A 211 16.82 14.25 13.53
N GLY A 212 17.13 13.28 12.65
CA GLY A 212 17.59 11.95 13.03
C GLY A 212 16.53 11.16 13.81
N LEU A 213 15.26 11.27 13.40
CA LEU A 213 14.12 10.54 13.96
C LEU A 213 13.80 9.25 13.19
N THR A 214 14.70 8.86 12.29
CA THR A 214 14.60 7.65 11.48
C THR A 214 15.80 6.74 11.70
N GLU A 215 15.85 5.62 10.98
CA GLU A 215 17.04 4.77 10.93
C GLU A 215 18.29 5.54 10.50
N GLU A 216 19.46 5.14 11.01
CA GLU A 216 20.73 5.83 10.76
C GLU A 216 21.18 5.68 9.29
N ASP A 217 21.06 4.49 8.72
CA ASP A 217 21.39 4.21 7.33
C ASP A 217 20.17 3.67 6.57
N PRO A 218 19.44 4.52 5.83
CA PRO A 218 18.25 4.11 5.09
C PRO A 218 18.58 3.20 3.89
N THR A 219 19.83 3.13 3.45
CA THR A 219 20.24 2.31 2.30
C THR A 219 20.42 0.83 2.63
N THR A 220 20.49 0.50 3.91
CA THR A 220 20.66 -0.88 4.41
C THR A 220 19.39 -1.45 5.03
N THR A 221 18.25 -0.78 4.85
CA THR A 221 16.97 -1.25 5.41
C THR A 221 16.51 -2.55 4.77
N ASP A 222 15.84 -3.38 5.57
CA ASP A 222 15.29 -4.66 5.13
C ASP A 222 13.79 -4.75 5.46
N TRP A 223 12.96 -4.88 4.42
CA TRP A 223 11.52 -4.98 4.57
C TRP A 223 11.10 -6.20 5.40
N GLU A 224 11.65 -7.37 5.10
CA GLU A 224 11.25 -8.61 5.79
C GLU A 224 11.64 -8.57 7.27
N GLY A 225 12.86 -8.13 7.58
CA GLY A 225 13.32 -7.96 8.95
C GLY A 225 12.58 -6.89 9.73
N SER A 226 12.16 -5.79 9.07
CA SER A 226 11.46 -4.68 9.72
C SER A 226 10.11 -5.07 10.32
N LYS A 227 9.46 -6.10 9.80
CA LYS A 227 8.19 -6.62 10.34
C LYS A 227 8.37 -7.11 11.78
N GLY A 228 9.36 -7.96 12.01
CA GLY A 228 9.72 -8.42 13.36
C GLY A 228 10.20 -7.28 14.26
N MET A 229 11.01 -6.36 13.71
CA MET A 229 11.49 -5.19 14.47
C MET A 229 10.35 -4.30 14.97
N LEU A 230 9.34 -4.05 14.14
CA LEU A 230 8.17 -3.28 14.57
C LEU A 230 7.36 -4.04 15.63
N ASN A 231 7.12 -5.34 15.42
CA ASN A 231 6.39 -6.16 16.39
C ASN A 231 7.09 -6.18 17.76
N ASN A 232 8.40 -6.39 17.77
CA ASN A 232 9.20 -6.52 18.99
C ASN A 232 9.57 -5.17 19.65
N GLY A 233 9.09 -4.04 19.11
CA GLY A 233 9.29 -2.71 19.68
C GLY A 233 10.65 -2.08 19.41
N GLN A 234 11.43 -2.59 18.46
CA GLN A 234 12.68 -1.98 17.99
C GLN A 234 12.42 -0.78 17.06
N ILE A 235 11.22 -0.70 16.50
CA ILE A 235 10.73 0.40 15.67
C ILE A 235 9.45 0.95 16.31
N GLY A 236 9.32 2.27 16.39
CA GLY A 236 8.14 2.95 16.88
C GLY A 236 7.00 2.93 15.87
N CYS A 237 7.26 3.35 14.64
CA CYS A 237 6.24 3.39 13.59
C CYS A 237 6.83 3.35 12.17
N MET A 238 5.94 3.15 11.20
CA MET A 238 6.21 3.13 9.76
C MET A 238 5.02 3.70 8.99
N ALA A 239 5.27 4.48 7.92
CA ALA A 239 4.24 4.87 6.97
C ALA A 239 3.93 3.68 6.04
N LEU A 240 2.76 3.08 6.17
CA LEU A 240 2.35 1.87 5.47
C LEU A 240 0.82 1.88 5.22
N GLY A 241 0.21 0.71 5.17
CA GLY A 241 -1.23 0.54 5.03
C GLY A 241 -1.78 -0.61 5.89
N SER A 242 -3.08 -0.70 5.96
CA SER A 242 -3.81 -1.69 6.76
C SER A 242 -3.40 -3.15 6.45
N TRP A 243 -2.95 -3.41 5.24
CA TRP A 243 -2.45 -4.72 4.78
C TRP A 243 -1.23 -5.21 5.56
N SER A 244 -0.40 -4.30 6.09
CA SER A 244 0.84 -4.66 6.78
C SER A 244 0.64 -5.10 8.23
N VAL A 245 -0.48 -4.75 8.86
CA VAL A 245 -0.74 -5.05 10.28
C VAL A 245 -0.68 -6.54 10.57
N THR A 246 -1.35 -7.35 9.74
CA THR A 246 -1.34 -8.81 9.91
C THR A 246 0.06 -9.39 9.71
N GLN A 247 0.82 -8.88 8.72
CA GLN A 247 2.20 -9.32 8.48
C GLN A 247 3.11 -9.00 9.67
N MET A 248 2.96 -7.81 10.26
CA MET A 248 3.70 -7.43 11.47
C MET A 248 3.35 -8.34 12.66
N GLN A 249 2.07 -8.67 12.85
CA GLN A 249 1.64 -9.57 13.91
C GLN A 249 2.17 -11.00 13.74
N GLN A 250 2.26 -11.49 12.52
CA GLN A 250 2.76 -12.84 12.20
C GLN A 250 4.29 -12.94 12.28
N ALA A 251 5.01 -11.83 12.11
CA ALA A 251 6.46 -11.80 12.16
C ALA A 251 7.04 -11.68 13.59
N GLY A 252 6.20 -11.55 14.60
CA GLY A 252 6.58 -11.52 16.00
C GLY A 252 6.53 -12.90 16.66
N ASP A 253 7.19 -13.02 17.82
CA ASP A 253 7.14 -14.22 18.69
C ASP A 253 5.85 -14.26 19.53
#